data_c7c7db080cf0981d81ca79bdf10e159b
#
_entry.id   c7c7db080cf0981d81ca79bdf10e159b
#
_cell.length_a   1.000
_cell.length_b   1.000
_cell.length_c   1.000
_cell.angle_alpha   90.00
_cell.angle_beta   90.00
_cell.angle_gamma   90.00
#
_symmetry.space_group_name_H-M   'P 1'
#
loop_
_entity.id
_entity.type
_entity.pdbx_description
1 polymer ?
#
loop_
_entity_poly.entity_id
_entity_poly.type
_entity_poly.pdbx_seq_one_letter_code
_entity_poly.pdbx_strand_id
1 'polypeptide(L)'
;MFFNSYTSSQSKKRDLIDSFYYKIVNVSRSKDFYEKLLVPDTIDGRYDLLVLFSIILTFHLSKCGNVGKDLSQNLFDKIFLDLDLSLRELGAGDAGVHIKIKQMINSYMGRQQAYCNCLKVKDFDKLEKHITKNVYRNVVDFGKSPYLLSKYCQKVFCLFENKNDQYFLLNEFNFPKFEY
;
A
#
# COMPACT_ATOMS: atom_id res chain seq x y z
N MET A 1 -36.94 12.34 4.79
CA MET A 1 -36.05 11.85 5.88
C MET A 1 -35.01 10.81 5.43
N PHE A 2 -35.10 10.23 4.22
CA PHE A 2 -34.17 9.21 3.70
C PHE A 2 -32.87 9.78 3.08
N PHE A 3 -32.84 11.02 2.62
CA PHE A 3 -31.65 11.64 2.01
C PHE A 3 -30.52 11.91 3.01
N ASN A 4 -30.83 12.24 4.27
CA ASN A 4 -29.81 12.57 5.28
C ASN A 4 -29.03 11.36 5.81
N SER A 5 -29.60 10.16 5.78
CA SER A 5 -28.89 8.95 6.23
C SER A 5 -27.91 8.41 5.17
N TYR A 6 -28.24 8.58 3.90
CA TYR A 6 -27.42 8.12 2.78
C TYR A 6 -26.15 8.98 2.62
N THR A 7 -26.30 10.31 2.73
CA THR A 7 -25.16 11.26 2.68
C THR A 7 -24.23 11.08 3.88
N SER A 8 -24.75 10.84 5.08
CA SER A 8 -23.97 10.54 6.29
C SER A 8 -23.17 9.24 6.16
N SER A 9 -23.72 8.21 5.53
CA SER A 9 -23.02 6.93 5.30
C SER A 9 -21.89 7.07 4.28
N GLN A 10 -22.10 7.82 3.20
CA GLN A 10 -21.08 8.08 2.19
C GLN A 10 -19.94 8.97 2.71
N SER A 11 -20.25 9.98 3.54
CA SER A 11 -19.22 10.81 4.19
C SER A 11 -18.33 9.96 5.09
N LYS A 12 -18.91 9.16 5.97
CA LYS A 12 -18.14 8.27 6.87
C LYS A 12 -17.24 7.30 6.11
N LYS A 13 -17.73 6.76 4.99
CA LYS A 13 -16.94 5.87 4.14
C LYS A 13 -15.75 6.62 3.54
N ARG A 14 -15.94 7.83 3.03
CA ARG A 14 -14.87 8.67 2.50
C ARG A 14 -13.82 8.97 3.56
N ASP A 15 -14.23 9.41 4.75
CA ASP A 15 -13.34 9.71 5.87
C ASP A 15 -12.49 8.48 6.26
N LEU A 16 -13.09 7.29 6.21
CA LEU A 16 -12.41 6.02 6.47
C LEU A 16 -11.35 5.72 5.41
N ILE A 17 -11.66 5.88 4.13
CA ILE A 17 -10.73 5.69 3.02
C ILE A 17 -9.58 6.70 3.09
N ASP A 18 -9.87 7.97 3.35
CA ASP A 18 -8.86 9.02 3.51
C ASP A 18 -7.91 8.69 4.68
N SER A 19 -8.44 8.17 5.78
CA SER A 19 -7.64 7.73 6.91
C SER A 19 -6.75 6.51 6.57
N PHE A 20 -7.27 5.51 5.83
CA PHE A 20 -6.47 4.38 5.36
C PHE A 20 -5.34 4.83 4.46
N TYR A 21 -5.65 5.70 3.50
CA TYR A 21 -4.66 6.28 2.61
C TYR A 21 -3.58 7.03 3.38
N TYR A 22 -3.98 7.89 4.32
CA TYR A 22 -3.04 8.64 5.17
C TYR A 22 -2.08 7.72 5.96
N LYS A 23 -2.59 6.63 6.55
CA LYS A 23 -1.75 5.65 7.27
C LYS A 23 -0.74 4.98 6.35
N ILE A 24 -1.16 4.60 5.12
CA ILE A 24 -0.26 4.00 4.13
C ILE A 24 0.80 5.01 3.69
N VAL A 25 0.42 6.25 3.38
CA VAL A 25 1.35 7.32 3.00
C VAL A 25 2.35 7.58 4.12
N ASN A 26 1.90 7.67 5.36
CA ASN A 26 2.78 7.90 6.51
C ASN A 26 3.81 6.79 6.69
N VAL A 27 3.40 5.53 6.65
CA VAL A 27 4.36 4.42 6.78
C VAL A 27 5.32 4.40 5.59
N SER A 28 4.83 4.58 4.35
CA SER A 28 5.67 4.56 3.15
C SER A 28 6.68 5.73 3.10
N ARG A 29 6.42 6.82 3.81
CA ARG A 29 7.32 7.98 3.93
C ARG A 29 8.20 7.95 5.18
N SER A 30 8.19 6.88 5.96
CA SER A 30 9.08 6.77 7.11
C SER A 30 10.53 6.86 6.68
N LYS A 31 11.29 7.77 7.30
CA LYS A 31 12.71 7.99 7.00
C LYS A 31 13.55 6.73 7.14
N ASP A 32 13.17 5.83 8.06
CA ASP A 32 13.90 4.58 8.30
C ASP A 32 14.04 3.72 7.04
N PHE A 33 13.05 3.73 6.15
CA PHE A 33 13.12 2.93 4.91
C PHE A 33 14.14 3.49 3.92
N TYR A 34 14.32 4.81 3.87
CA TYR A 34 15.25 5.48 2.95
C TYR A 34 16.66 5.56 3.54
N GLU A 35 16.80 5.94 4.81
CA GLU A 35 18.08 6.17 5.48
C GLU A 35 18.74 4.87 5.97
N LYS A 36 17.94 3.92 6.50
CA LYS A 36 18.46 2.67 7.08
C LYS A 36 18.34 1.47 6.14
N LEU A 37 17.22 1.38 5.40
CA LEU A 37 16.99 0.29 4.46
C LEU A 37 17.33 0.65 3.02
N LEU A 38 17.89 1.84 2.77
CA LEU A 38 18.41 2.26 1.47
C LEU A 38 17.40 2.13 0.32
N VAL A 39 16.09 2.22 0.62
CA VAL A 39 15.09 2.30 -0.44
C VAL A 39 15.38 3.57 -1.25
N PRO A 40 15.45 3.50 -2.59
CA PRO A 40 15.72 4.68 -3.40
C PRO A 40 14.70 5.78 -3.15
N ASP A 41 15.14 6.98 -2.73
CA ASP A 41 14.26 8.12 -2.51
C ASP A 41 13.94 8.82 -3.84
N THR A 42 13.23 8.11 -4.69
CA THR A 42 12.76 8.53 -5.99
C THR A 42 11.24 8.42 -6.06
N ILE A 43 10.61 8.99 -7.08
CA ILE A 43 9.17 8.83 -7.32
C ILE A 43 8.81 7.34 -7.38
N ASP A 44 9.60 6.55 -8.08
CA ASP A 44 9.37 5.11 -8.23
C ASP A 44 9.57 4.34 -6.91
N GLY A 45 10.62 4.66 -6.13
CA GLY A 45 10.85 4.01 -4.82
C GLY A 45 9.75 4.34 -3.80
N ARG A 46 9.31 5.60 -3.76
CA ARG A 46 8.16 6.04 -2.94
C ARG A 46 6.87 5.34 -3.36
N TYR A 47 6.64 5.23 -4.67
CA TYR A 47 5.51 4.48 -5.21
C TYR A 47 5.57 2.99 -4.82
N ASP A 48 6.75 2.36 -4.92
CA ASP A 48 6.92 0.94 -4.63
C ASP A 48 6.60 0.61 -3.16
N LEU A 49 6.99 1.47 -2.20
CA LEU A 49 6.61 1.32 -0.79
C LEU A 49 5.11 1.55 -0.57
N LEU A 50 4.53 2.58 -1.21
CA LEU A 50 3.09 2.85 -1.14
C LEU A 50 2.29 1.62 -1.60
N VAL A 51 2.67 1.02 -2.73
CA VAL A 51 2.06 -0.19 -3.28
C VAL A 51 2.22 -1.38 -2.33
N LEU A 52 3.41 -1.59 -1.78
CA LEU A 52 3.70 -2.70 -0.88
C LEU A 52 2.78 -2.68 0.34
N PHE A 53 2.68 -1.53 1.03
CA PHE A 53 1.85 -1.41 2.23
C PHE A 53 0.36 -1.38 1.91
N SER A 54 -0.05 -0.80 0.77
CA SER A 54 -1.45 -0.86 0.34
C SER A 54 -1.89 -2.30 0.06
N ILE A 55 -1.05 -3.13 -0.56
CA ILE A 55 -1.37 -4.54 -0.83
C ILE A 55 -1.48 -5.35 0.47
N ILE A 56 -0.61 -5.13 1.45
CA ILE A 56 -0.72 -5.81 2.75
C ILE A 56 -2.04 -5.44 3.43
N LEU A 57 -2.43 -4.16 3.44
CA LEU A 57 -3.71 -3.74 4.02
C LEU A 57 -4.90 -4.32 3.25
N THR A 58 -4.94 -4.16 1.92
CA THR A 58 -6.06 -4.64 1.10
C THR A 58 -6.19 -6.17 1.10
N PHE A 59 -5.10 -6.89 1.29
CA PHE A 59 -5.13 -8.34 1.49
C PHE A 59 -5.97 -8.72 2.74
N HIS A 60 -5.80 -8.00 3.85
CA HIS A 60 -6.57 -8.25 5.06
C HIS A 60 -8.01 -7.71 4.95
N LEU A 61 -8.20 -6.53 4.39
CA LEU A 61 -9.53 -6.00 4.09
C LEU A 61 -10.36 -6.95 3.22
N SER A 62 -9.75 -7.62 2.24
CA SER A 62 -10.46 -8.56 1.38
C SER A 62 -11.07 -9.76 2.12
N LYS A 63 -10.59 -10.06 3.34
CA LYS A 63 -11.13 -11.09 4.23
C LYS A 63 -12.37 -10.61 5.01
N CYS A 64 -12.58 -9.28 5.12
CA CYS A 64 -13.72 -8.67 5.81
C CYS A 64 -15.00 -8.64 4.95
N GLY A 65 -15.22 -9.65 4.14
CA GLY A 65 -16.42 -9.80 3.31
C GLY A 65 -16.56 -8.72 2.21
N ASN A 66 -17.80 -8.44 1.83
CA ASN A 66 -18.09 -7.49 0.74
C ASN A 66 -17.74 -6.04 1.12
N VAL A 67 -17.89 -5.68 2.38
CA VAL A 67 -17.53 -4.33 2.87
C VAL A 67 -16.03 -4.10 2.72
N GLY A 68 -15.21 -5.07 3.14
CA GLY A 68 -13.77 -4.96 3.01
C GLY A 68 -13.28 -4.92 1.55
N LYS A 69 -13.94 -5.69 0.65
CA LYS A 69 -13.65 -5.63 -0.79
C LYS A 69 -13.97 -4.25 -1.38
N ASP A 70 -15.11 -3.69 -1.02
CA ASP A 70 -15.53 -2.36 -1.44
C ASP A 70 -14.57 -1.27 -0.91
N LEU A 71 -14.14 -1.36 0.36
CA LEU A 71 -13.13 -0.48 0.92
C LEU A 71 -11.79 -0.61 0.20
N SER A 72 -11.38 -1.82 -0.16
CA SER A 72 -10.14 -2.08 -0.93
C SER A 72 -10.17 -1.43 -2.30
N GLN A 73 -11.30 -1.51 -3.01
CA GLN A 73 -11.49 -0.86 -4.32
C GLN A 73 -11.44 0.67 -4.19
N ASN A 74 -12.17 1.23 -3.23
CA ASN A 74 -12.18 2.68 -3.04
C ASN A 74 -10.79 3.22 -2.62
N LEU A 75 -10.03 2.45 -1.84
CA LEU A 75 -8.66 2.80 -1.47
C LEU A 75 -7.74 2.78 -2.71
N PHE A 76 -7.88 1.79 -3.58
CA PHE A 76 -7.17 1.74 -4.85
C PHE A 76 -7.48 2.97 -5.71
N ASP A 77 -8.76 3.32 -5.87
CA ASP A 77 -9.19 4.48 -6.64
C ASP A 77 -8.61 5.78 -6.06
N LYS A 78 -8.62 5.92 -4.71
CA LYS A 78 -8.03 7.07 -4.00
C LYS A 78 -6.53 7.18 -4.26
N ILE A 79 -5.78 6.07 -4.20
CA ILE A 79 -4.34 6.05 -4.46
C ILE A 79 -4.05 6.59 -5.86
N PHE A 80 -4.75 6.10 -6.88
CA PHE A 80 -4.47 6.48 -8.26
C PHE A 80 -4.99 7.88 -8.62
N LEU A 81 -6.05 8.34 -7.98
CA LEU A 81 -6.49 9.73 -8.08
C LEU A 81 -5.42 10.69 -7.53
N ASP A 82 -4.85 10.40 -6.36
CA ASP A 82 -3.83 11.23 -5.73
C ASP A 82 -2.51 11.21 -6.52
N LEU A 83 -2.14 10.06 -7.08
CA LEU A 83 -0.97 9.95 -7.96
C LEU A 83 -1.14 10.76 -9.26
N ASP A 84 -2.34 10.75 -9.87
CA ASP A 84 -2.65 11.57 -11.05
C ASP A 84 -2.49 13.06 -10.73
N LEU A 85 -3.08 13.53 -9.64
CA LEU A 85 -2.95 14.91 -9.17
C LEU A 85 -1.48 15.29 -8.92
N SER A 86 -0.74 14.43 -8.21
CA SER A 86 0.67 14.67 -7.91
C SER A 86 1.54 14.76 -9.17
N LEU A 87 1.31 13.92 -10.18
CA LEU A 87 2.03 14.00 -11.45
C LEU A 87 1.73 15.28 -12.22
N ARG A 88 0.49 15.77 -12.16
CA ARG A 88 0.09 17.05 -12.76
C ARG A 88 0.77 18.24 -12.06
N GLU A 89 0.81 18.23 -10.73
CA GLU A 89 1.50 19.25 -9.92
C GLU A 89 3.00 19.30 -10.22
N LEU A 90 3.61 18.16 -10.58
CA LEU A 90 5.01 18.09 -11.02
C LEU A 90 5.23 18.59 -12.46
N GLY A 91 4.19 19.09 -13.12
CA GLY A 91 4.29 19.69 -14.46
C GLY A 91 4.20 18.68 -15.62
N ALA A 92 3.79 17.44 -15.38
CA ALA A 92 3.57 16.49 -16.46
C ALA A 92 2.32 16.88 -17.27
N GLY A 93 2.44 16.97 -18.60
CA GLY A 93 1.31 17.23 -19.48
C GLY A 93 0.29 16.10 -19.48
N ASP A 94 -0.98 16.40 -19.79
CA ASP A 94 -2.12 15.47 -19.70
C ASP A 94 -1.87 14.11 -20.36
N ALA A 95 -1.32 14.09 -21.56
CA ALA A 95 -1.01 12.83 -22.26
C ALA A 95 0.04 12.00 -21.53
N GLY A 96 1.08 12.65 -20.99
CA GLY A 96 2.14 12.00 -20.21
C GLY A 96 1.63 11.43 -18.89
N VAL A 97 0.77 12.17 -18.18
CA VAL A 97 0.12 11.70 -16.93
C VAL A 97 -0.69 10.45 -17.21
N HIS A 98 -1.55 10.47 -18.23
CA HIS A 98 -2.40 9.32 -18.56
C HIS A 98 -1.58 8.05 -18.85
N ILE A 99 -0.50 8.17 -19.64
CA ILE A 99 0.38 7.04 -19.95
C ILE A 99 1.06 6.53 -18.68
N LYS A 100 1.60 7.43 -17.84
CA LYS A 100 2.29 7.05 -16.59
C LYS A 100 1.35 6.38 -15.61
N ILE A 101 0.16 6.91 -15.40
CA ILE A 101 -0.86 6.32 -14.52
C ILE A 101 -1.25 4.91 -15.00
N LYS A 102 -1.46 4.73 -16.30
CA LYS A 102 -1.75 3.39 -16.86
C LYS A 102 -0.61 2.39 -16.59
N GLN A 103 0.64 2.82 -16.74
CA GLN A 103 1.81 1.98 -16.42
C GLN A 103 1.87 1.64 -14.91
N MET A 104 1.60 2.62 -14.04
CA MET A 104 1.57 2.42 -12.59
C MET A 104 0.44 1.45 -12.20
N ILE A 105 -0.76 1.59 -12.75
CA ILE A 105 -1.87 0.64 -12.53
C ILE A 105 -1.47 -0.78 -12.93
N ASN A 106 -0.90 -0.97 -14.13
CA ASN A 106 -0.46 -2.29 -14.58
C ASN A 106 0.61 -2.88 -13.64
N SER A 107 1.53 -2.04 -13.18
CA SER A 107 2.57 -2.48 -12.23
C SER A 107 2.00 -2.83 -10.86
N TYR A 108 0.99 -2.08 -10.37
CA TYR A 108 0.26 -2.39 -9.15
C TYR A 108 -0.41 -3.77 -9.25
N MET A 109 -1.15 -4.03 -10.31
CA MET A 109 -1.87 -5.31 -10.51
C MET A 109 -0.90 -6.50 -10.52
N GLY A 110 0.23 -6.39 -11.21
CA GLY A 110 1.26 -7.43 -11.22
C GLY A 110 1.87 -7.68 -9.83
N ARG A 111 2.16 -6.60 -9.07
CA ARG A 111 2.65 -6.71 -7.69
C ARG A 111 1.59 -7.27 -6.75
N GLN A 112 0.33 -6.84 -6.89
CA GLN A 112 -0.78 -7.35 -6.10
C GLN A 112 -0.91 -8.86 -6.25
N GLN A 113 -0.90 -9.37 -7.48
CA GLN A 113 -0.95 -10.81 -7.72
C GLN A 113 0.24 -11.53 -7.07
N ALA A 114 1.46 -11.04 -7.28
CA ALA A 114 2.68 -11.68 -6.77
C ALA A 114 2.73 -11.66 -5.22
N TYR A 115 2.49 -10.49 -4.60
CA TYR A 115 2.56 -10.35 -3.14
C TYR A 115 1.42 -11.10 -2.44
N CYS A 116 0.17 -10.99 -2.94
CA CYS A 116 -0.95 -11.74 -2.37
C CYS A 116 -0.73 -13.25 -2.43
N ASN A 117 -0.10 -13.78 -3.50
CA ASN A 117 0.23 -15.20 -3.57
C ASN A 117 1.25 -15.60 -2.49
N CYS A 118 2.27 -14.76 -2.22
CA CYS A 118 3.21 -14.99 -1.13
C CYS A 118 2.52 -14.92 0.25
N LEU A 119 1.69 -13.90 0.47
CA LEU A 119 0.97 -13.69 1.73
C LEU A 119 -0.01 -14.82 2.05
N LYS A 120 -0.71 -15.36 1.03
CA LYS A 120 -1.64 -16.49 1.19
C LYS A 120 -0.97 -17.74 1.75
N VAL A 121 0.23 -18.04 1.29
CA VAL A 121 0.99 -19.24 1.70
C VAL A 121 2.08 -18.93 2.73
N LYS A 122 2.18 -17.66 3.16
CA LYS A 122 3.17 -17.16 4.13
C LYS A 122 4.62 -17.39 3.69
N ASP A 123 4.87 -17.35 2.37
CA ASP A 123 6.20 -17.48 1.77
C ASP A 123 6.90 -16.11 1.74
N PHE A 124 7.49 -15.74 2.87
CA PHE A 124 8.19 -14.46 3.04
C PHE A 124 9.55 -14.41 2.35
N ASP A 125 10.16 -15.57 2.08
CA ASP A 125 11.40 -15.65 1.30
C ASP A 125 11.13 -15.30 -0.18
N LYS A 126 9.99 -15.76 -0.70
CA LYS A 126 9.54 -15.37 -2.03
C LYS A 126 9.11 -13.91 -2.09
N LEU A 127 8.47 -13.40 -1.02
CA LEU A 127 8.14 -11.98 -0.90
C LEU A 127 9.41 -11.12 -0.93
N GLU A 128 10.48 -11.51 -0.22
CA GLU A 128 11.78 -10.84 -0.27
C GLU A 128 12.33 -10.73 -1.69
N LYS A 129 12.30 -11.82 -2.46
CA LYS A 129 12.72 -11.81 -3.87
C LYS A 129 11.92 -10.81 -4.70
N HIS A 130 10.61 -10.73 -4.48
CA HIS A 130 9.77 -9.74 -5.16
C HIS A 130 10.07 -8.31 -4.70
N ILE A 131 10.35 -8.08 -3.41
CA ILE A 131 10.77 -6.78 -2.87
C ILE A 131 12.12 -6.38 -3.51
N THR A 132 13.11 -7.28 -3.53
CA THR A 132 14.41 -7.05 -4.17
C THR A 132 14.25 -6.63 -5.62
N LYS A 133 13.40 -7.32 -6.37
CA LYS A 133 13.13 -7.00 -7.78
C LYS A 133 12.43 -5.66 -7.97
N ASN A 134 11.40 -5.37 -7.18
CA ASN A 134 10.50 -4.24 -7.42
C ASN A 134 10.97 -2.97 -6.71
N VAL A 135 11.31 -3.05 -5.43
CA VAL A 135 11.71 -1.88 -4.62
C VAL A 135 13.17 -1.53 -4.87
N TYR A 136 14.05 -2.53 -4.90
CA TYR A 136 15.49 -2.34 -5.06
C TYR A 136 15.98 -2.53 -6.49
N ARG A 137 15.09 -2.86 -7.44
CA ARG A 137 15.41 -2.94 -8.88
C ARG A 137 16.55 -3.92 -9.23
N ASN A 138 16.78 -4.95 -8.41
CA ASN A 138 17.91 -5.91 -8.54
C ASN A 138 19.28 -5.23 -8.53
N VAL A 139 19.42 -4.04 -7.99
CA VAL A 139 20.75 -3.42 -7.80
C VAL A 139 21.52 -4.21 -6.74
N VAL A 140 22.81 -4.41 -6.97
CA VAL A 140 23.60 -5.45 -6.29
C VAL A 140 24.07 -5.07 -4.89
N ASP A 141 23.91 -3.82 -4.42
CA ASP A 141 24.60 -3.33 -3.22
C ASP A 141 23.68 -2.76 -2.12
N PHE A 142 22.59 -3.45 -1.84
CA PHE A 142 21.70 -3.08 -0.72
C PHE A 142 21.92 -3.95 0.54
N GLY A 143 22.92 -4.82 0.56
CA GLY A 143 23.20 -5.68 1.70
C GLY A 143 21.99 -6.47 2.18
N LYS A 144 21.64 -6.33 3.48
CA LYS A 144 20.51 -7.01 4.10
C LYS A 144 19.18 -6.20 4.00
N SER A 145 19.17 -5.06 3.34
CA SER A 145 17.98 -4.17 3.31
C SER A 145 16.72 -4.82 2.75
N PRO A 146 16.74 -5.58 1.64
CA PRO A 146 15.54 -6.30 1.16
C PRO A 146 15.01 -7.32 2.15
N TYR A 147 15.90 -8.05 2.82
CA TYR A 147 15.54 -9.00 3.87
C TYR A 147 14.88 -8.30 5.06
N LEU A 148 15.45 -7.19 5.54
CA LEU A 148 14.90 -6.43 6.67
C LEU A 148 13.54 -5.82 6.33
N LEU A 149 13.36 -5.32 5.11
CA LEU A 149 12.05 -4.83 4.64
C LEU A 149 11.03 -5.98 4.56
N SER A 150 11.43 -7.16 4.08
CA SER A 150 10.57 -8.35 4.08
C SER A 150 10.20 -8.78 5.50
N LYS A 151 11.12 -8.75 6.45
CA LYS A 151 10.85 -9.02 7.87
C LYS A 151 9.88 -8.01 8.49
N TYR A 152 10.02 -6.74 8.15
CA TYR A 152 9.04 -5.74 8.57
C TYR A 152 7.65 -6.03 7.99
N CYS A 153 7.55 -6.37 6.71
CA CYS A 153 6.28 -6.78 6.09
C CYS A 153 5.69 -8.03 6.78
N GLN A 154 6.53 -8.99 7.15
CA GLN A 154 6.11 -10.16 7.91
C GLN A 154 5.56 -9.78 9.30
N LYS A 155 6.23 -8.85 10.02
CA LYS A 155 5.75 -8.32 11.31
C LYS A 155 4.37 -7.68 11.16
N VAL A 156 4.19 -6.81 10.15
CA VAL A 156 2.91 -6.15 9.85
C VAL A 156 1.83 -7.20 9.51
N PHE A 157 2.14 -8.15 8.65
CA PHE A 157 1.22 -9.20 8.24
C PHE A 157 0.74 -10.01 9.45
N CYS A 158 1.65 -10.49 10.30
CA CYS A 158 1.32 -11.26 11.50
C CYS A 158 0.49 -10.44 12.51
N LEU A 159 0.80 -9.14 12.65
CA LEU A 159 0.00 -8.23 13.48
C LEU A 159 -1.44 -8.14 12.99
N PHE A 160 -1.62 -7.99 11.68
CA PHE A 160 -2.95 -7.84 11.06
C PHE A 160 -3.72 -9.17 11.02
N GLU A 161 -3.05 -10.30 10.81
CA GLU A 161 -3.68 -11.61 10.72
C GLU A 161 -4.36 -12.05 12.02
N ASN A 162 -3.87 -11.58 13.16
CA ASN A 162 -4.42 -11.90 14.49
C ASN A 162 -5.57 -10.96 14.89
N LYS A 163 -6.04 -10.09 14.00
CA LYS A 163 -7.09 -9.11 14.26
C LYS A 163 -8.41 -9.52 13.59
N ASN A 164 -9.51 -9.15 14.24
CA ASN A 164 -10.85 -9.34 13.69
C ASN A 164 -11.19 -8.24 12.66
N ASP A 165 -12.30 -8.43 11.94
CA ASP A 165 -12.75 -7.50 10.91
C ASP A 165 -12.98 -6.08 11.46
N GLN A 166 -13.51 -5.97 12.69
CA GLN A 166 -13.80 -4.68 13.32
C GLN A 166 -12.55 -3.82 13.49
N TYR A 167 -11.40 -4.44 13.75
CA TYR A 167 -10.13 -3.74 13.86
C TYR A 167 -9.79 -2.91 12.61
N PHE A 168 -10.15 -3.42 11.44
CA PHE A 168 -9.98 -2.70 10.17
C PHE A 168 -11.15 -1.75 9.90
N LEU A 169 -12.39 -2.24 10.05
CA LEU A 169 -13.60 -1.48 9.73
C LEU A 169 -13.83 -0.28 10.65
N LEU A 170 -13.33 -0.32 11.89
CA LEU A 170 -13.32 0.80 12.83
C LEU A 170 -12.03 1.63 12.77
N ASN A 171 -11.15 1.34 11.82
CA ASN A 171 -9.89 2.08 11.63
C ASN A 171 -8.94 2.08 12.84
N GLU A 172 -8.95 1.02 13.64
CA GLU A 172 -8.09 0.89 14.83
C GLU A 172 -6.66 0.44 14.48
N PHE A 173 -6.41 -0.04 13.25
CA PHE A 173 -5.09 -0.51 12.84
C PHE A 173 -4.10 0.64 12.69
N ASN A 174 -2.83 0.32 12.97
CA ASN A 174 -1.69 1.18 12.67
C ASN A 174 -0.52 0.32 12.18
N PHE A 175 0.31 0.88 11.32
CA PHE A 175 1.58 0.26 10.97
C PHE A 175 2.56 0.47 12.13
N PRO A 176 3.25 -0.59 12.60
CA PRO A 176 4.25 -0.45 13.66
C PRO A 176 5.44 0.37 13.17
N LYS A 177 6.16 1.00 14.09
CA LYS A 177 7.45 1.60 13.75
C LYS A 177 8.43 0.52 13.29
N PHE A 178 9.29 0.89 12.33
CA PHE A 178 10.40 0.04 11.97
C PHE A 178 11.42 0.05 13.12
N GLU A 179 11.76 -1.14 13.59
CA GLU A 179 12.77 -1.36 14.64
C GLU A 179 13.78 -2.35 14.08
N TYR A 180 15.06 -2.03 14.29
CA TYR A 180 16.19 -2.88 13.87
C TYR A 180 16.22 -4.18 14.68
#